data_10db4f72ca53140ba01db26e02d428eb
#
_entry.id   10db4f72ca53140ba01db26e02d428eb
#
_cell.length_a   1.000
_cell.length_b   1.000
_cell.length_c   1.000
_cell.angle_alpha   90.00
_cell.angle_beta   90.00
_cell.angle_gamma   90.00
#
_symmetry.space_group_name_H-M   'P 1'
#
loop_
_entity.id
_entity.type
_entity.pdbx_description
1 polymer ?
#
loop_
_entity_poly.entity_id
_entity_poly.type
_entity_poly.pdbx_seq_one_letter_code
_entity_poly.pdbx_strand_id
1 'polypeptide(L)'
;KEAAEAGWKEWMADEEAMAWDEDTNSILECDNSQILGWDFYLPGETNFEDWTSFATGTLECNYNEGKTSDDLKANIEQYNKWVAEYGSDDDYAYGVYFPQYEAEQDFLWLNWHGDMDSMKAGNESWAETGQSIQAGFNETATCTGPDIYNSAEIYSTQTS
;
A
#
# COMPACT_ATOMS: atom_id res chain seq x y z
N LYS A 1 2.92 -15.10 -7.03
CA LYS A 1 4.27 -15.60 -7.35
C LYS A 1 4.30 -16.20 -8.76
N GLU A 2 3.46 -17.20 -9.10
CA GLU A 2 3.44 -17.85 -10.42
C GLU A 2 3.18 -16.86 -11.57
N ALA A 3 2.27 -15.90 -11.41
CA ALA A 3 1.98 -14.88 -12.42
C ALA A 3 3.19 -13.94 -12.64
N ALA A 4 3.90 -13.55 -11.58
CA ALA A 4 5.10 -12.74 -11.68
C ALA A 4 6.25 -13.49 -12.36
N GLU A 5 6.42 -14.78 -12.05
CA GLU A 5 7.41 -15.63 -12.73
C GLU A 5 7.10 -15.83 -14.22
N ALA A 6 5.82 -15.95 -14.57
CA ALA A 6 5.39 -16.05 -15.98
C ALA A 6 5.63 -14.73 -16.73
N GLY A 7 5.22 -13.59 -16.16
CA GLY A 7 5.46 -12.28 -16.74
C GLY A 7 6.96 -11.97 -16.91
N TRP A 8 7.80 -12.37 -15.94
CA TRP A 8 9.24 -12.22 -16.06
C TRP A 8 9.84 -13.04 -17.21
N LYS A 9 9.33 -14.26 -17.44
CA LYS A 9 9.77 -15.09 -18.58
C LYS A 9 9.37 -14.47 -19.93
N GLU A 10 8.18 -13.89 -20.01
CA GLU A 10 7.72 -13.16 -21.21
C GLU A 10 8.59 -11.94 -21.46
N TRP A 11 8.87 -11.15 -20.43
CA TRP A 11 9.76 -10.00 -20.48
C TRP A 11 11.16 -10.37 -21.01
N MET A 12 11.76 -11.41 -20.44
CA MET A 12 13.10 -11.88 -20.85
C MET A 12 13.15 -12.49 -22.25
N ALA A 13 12.00 -12.82 -22.83
CA ALA A 13 11.90 -13.35 -24.20
C ALA A 13 11.59 -12.26 -25.24
N ASP A 14 11.25 -11.06 -24.80
CA ASP A 14 10.92 -9.93 -25.66
C ASP A 14 12.17 -9.11 -25.97
N GLU A 15 12.54 -9.01 -27.26
CA GLU A 15 13.75 -8.32 -27.72
C GLU A 15 13.67 -6.79 -27.47
N GLU A 16 12.49 -6.19 -27.54
CA GLU A 16 12.28 -4.75 -27.31
C GLU A 16 12.39 -4.43 -25.82
N ALA A 17 11.82 -5.29 -24.96
CA ALA A 17 11.93 -5.18 -23.51
C ALA A 17 13.39 -5.33 -23.06
N MET A 18 14.13 -6.27 -23.62
CA MET A 18 15.54 -6.47 -23.29
C MET A 18 16.43 -5.30 -23.76
N ALA A 19 16.14 -4.71 -24.92
CA ALA A 19 16.85 -3.51 -25.39
C ALA A 19 16.58 -2.31 -24.48
N TRP A 20 15.34 -2.15 -23.99
CA TRP A 20 14.98 -1.13 -23.02
C TRP A 20 15.71 -1.34 -21.67
N ASP A 21 15.81 -2.59 -21.23
CA ASP A 21 16.53 -2.94 -19.98
C ASP A 21 18.01 -2.60 -20.08
N GLU A 22 18.66 -2.88 -21.22
CA GLU A 22 20.07 -2.54 -21.47
C GLU A 22 20.28 -1.02 -21.45
N ASP A 23 19.41 -0.25 -22.11
CA ASP A 23 19.47 1.22 -22.11
C ASP A 23 19.27 1.78 -20.70
N THR A 24 18.32 1.25 -19.94
CA THR A 24 17.99 1.66 -18.58
C THR A 24 19.13 1.33 -17.61
N ASN A 25 19.77 0.19 -17.72
CA ASN A 25 20.91 -0.24 -16.91
C ASN A 25 22.16 0.67 -17.11
N SER A 26 22.19 1.43 -18.21
CA SER A 26 23.21 2.47 -18.40
C SER A 26 23.03 3.71 -17.51
N ILE A 27 21.83 3.91 -16.96
CA ILE A 27 21.41 5.09 -16.17
C ILE A 27 21.16 4.70 -14.71
N LEU A 28 20.58 3.51 -14.47
CA LEU A 28 20.21 3.00 -13.16
C LEU A 28 20.90 1.67 -12.89
N GLU A 29 21.52 1.55 -11.74
CA GLU A 29 22.01 0.26 -11.23
C GLU A 29 20.99 -0.26 -10.20
N CYS A 30 20.30 -1.35 -10.56
CA CYS A 30 19.29 -1.98 -9.68
C CYS A 30 19.80 -3.33 -9.20
N ASP A 31 19.59 -3.64 -7.92
CA ASP A 31 19.82 -4.99 -7.41
C ASP A 31 18.62 -5.87 -7.73
N ASN A 32 18.76 -6.67 -8.78
CA ASN A 32 17.72 -7.61 -9.22
C ASN A 32 17.89 -9.03 -8.62
N SER A 33 18.76 -9.17 -7.62
CA SER A 33 19.09 -10.49 -7.06
C SER A 33 17.96 -11.14 -6.28
N GLN A 34 16.94 -10.38 -5.89
CA GLN A 34 15.83 -10.86 -5.07
C GLN A 34 14.47 -10.45 -5.63
N ILE A 35 13.62 -11.45 -5.91
CA ILE A 35 12.20 -11.23 -6.13
C ILE A 35 11.52 -11.20 -4.76
N LEU A 36 11.19 -10.00 -4.27
CA LEU A 36 10.48 -9.82 -3.02
C LEU A 36 8.98 -10.03 -3.26
N GLY A 37 8.37 -10.90 -2.48
CA GLY A 37 6.94 -11.17 -2.54
C GLY A 37 6.20 -10.48 -1.40
N TRP A 38 5.02 -9.96 -1.71
CA TRP A 38 4.09 -9.41 -0.73
C TRP A 38 2.76 -10.13 -0.86
N ASP A 39 2.16 -10.52 0.27
CA ASP A 39 0.73 -10.76 0.34
C ASP A 39 0.04 -9.47 0.78
N PHE A 40 -1.15 -9.18 0.27
CA PHE A 40 -1.78 -7.88 0.54
C PHE A 40 -3.28 -8.00 0.77
N TYR A 41 -3.79 -7.07 1.56
CA TYR A 41 -5.19 -6.85 1.82
C TYR A 41 -5.57 -5.47 1.27
N LEU A 42 -6.51 -5.45 0.33
CA LEU A 42 -7.13 -4.25 -0.23
C LEU A 42 -8.63 -4.34 0.01
N PRO A 43 -9.24 -3.47 0.80
CA PRO A 43 -10.67 -3.51 1.05
C PRO A 43 -11.44 -2.94 -0.14
N GLY A 44 -12.51 -3.65 -0.54
CA GLY A 44 -13.47 -3.16 -1.53
C GLY A 44 -12.93 -3.05 -2.97
N GLU A 45 -13.76 -2.50 -3.84
CA GLU A 45 -13.36 -2.08 -5.19
C GLU A 45 -12.95 -0.61 -5.11
N THR A 46 -11.63 -0.37 -5.08
CA THR A 46 -11.10 0.99 -5.13
C THR A 46 -11.07 1.42 -6.59
N ASN A 47 -11.79 2.49 -6.93
CA ASN A 47 -11.74 3.07 -8.26
C ASN A 47 -10.66 4.15 -8.29
N PHE A 48 -9.53 3.86 -8.94
CA PHE A 48 -8.43 4.79 -9.16
C PHE A 48 -8.46 5.42 -10.55
N GLU A 49 -9.54 5.26 -11.34
CA GLU A 49 -9.59 5.65 -12.75
C GLU A 49 -9.22 7.13 -13.01
N ASP A 50 -9.48 8.01 -12.03
CA ASP A 50 -9.22 9.44 -12.16
C ASP A 50 -7.97 9.92 -11.37
N TRP A 51 -7.24 9.01 -10.72
CA TRP A 51 -6.11 9.37 -9.86
C TRP A 51 -4.78 9.45 -10.61
N THR A 52 -4.64 10.45 -11.43
CA THR A 52 -3.37 10.72 -12.14
C THR A 52 -2.26 11.24 -11.22
N SER A 53 -2.65 11.88 -10.11
CA SER A 53 -1.78 12.28 -9.00
C SER A 53 -2.53 12.13 -7.69
N PHE A 54 -1.85 11.71 -6.63
CA PHE A 54 -2.45 11.42 -5.34
C PHE A 54 -1.43 11.55 -4.20
N ALA A 55 -1.91 11.64 -2.96
CA ALA A 55 -1.06 11.62 -1.78
C ALA A 55 -0.99 10.20 -1.21
N THR A 56 0.22 9.75 -0.86
CA THR A 56 0.45 8.46 -0.21
C THR A 56 1.06 8.65 1.16
N GLY A 57 0.51 7.97 2.17
CA GLY A 57 1.13 7.83 3.50
C GLY A 57 1.49 6.38 3.76
N THR A 58 2.74 6.11 4.16
CA THR A 58 3.24 4.76 4.43
C THR A 58 3.64 4.62 5.89
N LEU A 59 3.17 3.55 6.53
CA LEU A 59 3.55 3.17 7.89
C LEU A 59 4.25 1.81 7.86
N GLU A 60 5.39 1.70 8.55
CA GLU A 60 6.10 0.44 8.81
C GLU A 60 5.71 -0.06 10.19
N CYS A 61 5.17 -1.27 10.29
CA CYS A 61 4.54 -1.76 11.50
C CYS A 61 5.08 -3.12 11.95
N ASN A 62 5.21 -3.25 13.27
CA ASN A 62 5.55 -4.52 13.94
C ASN A 62 4.47 -4.87 14.95
N TYR A 63 4.09 -6.16 15.03
CA TYR A 63 3.14 -6.62 16.03
C TYR A 63 3.71 -6.46 17.44
N ASN A 64 2.87 -6.03 18.35
CA ASN A 64 3.20 -6.04 19.78
C ASN A 64 3.29 -7.47 20.31
N GLU A 65 3.92 -7.66 21.47
CA GLU A 65 4.11 -8.97 22.06
C GLU A 65 2.80 -9.76 22.18
N GLY A 66 2.79 -10.96 21.61
CA GLY A 66 1.64 -11.87 21.60
C GLY A 66 0.52 -11.52 20.62
N LYS A 67 0.70 -10.50 19.79
CA LYS A 67 -0.25 -10.09 18.73
C LYS A 67 0.11 -10.72 17.40
N THR A 68 -0.90 -10.81 16.52
CA THR A 68 -0.80 -11.48 15.23
C THR A 68 -1.61 -10.76 14.15
N SER A 69 -1.53 -11.24 12.93
CA SER A 69 -2.37 -10.77 11.82
C SER A 69 -3.88 -10.96 12.07
N ASP A 70 -4.29 -11.88 12.94
CA ASP A 70 -5.71 -12.07 13.26
C ASP A 70 -6.22 -10.94 14.16
N ASP A 71 -5.39 -10.46 15.12
CA ASP A 71 -5.72 -9.27 15.91
C ASP A 71 -5.83 -8.02 15.01
N LEU A 72 -4.91 -7.89 14.03
CA LEU A 72 -4.93 -6.80 13.07
C LEU A 72 -6.21 -6.83 12.22
N LYS A 73 -6.61 -8.00 11.70
CA LYS A 73 -7.85 -8.16 10.93
C LYS A 73 -9.09 -7.74 11.70
N ALA A 74 -9.16 -8.07 13.00
CA ALA A 74 -10.27 -7.65 13.86
C ALA A 74 -10.35 -6.11 13.99
N ASN A 75 -9.21 -5.42 14.08
CA ASN A 75 -9.18 -3.95 14.07
C ASN A 75 -9.54 -3.39 12.69
N ILE A 76 -9.08 -3.99 11.60
CA ILE A 76 -9.44 -3.63 10.23
C ILE A 76 -10.96 -3.69 10.00
N GLU A 77 -11.66 -4.68 10.57
CA GLU A 77 -13.12 -4.76 10.47
C GLU A 77 -13.81 -3.54 11.12
N GLN A 78 -13.27 -3.04 12.24
CA GLN A 78 -13.80 -1.82 12.87
C GLN A 78 -13.45 -0.57 12.06
N TYR A 79 -12.23 -0.55 11.52
CA TYR A 79 -11.77 0.53 10.65
C TYR A 79 -12.62 0.64 9.37
N ASN A 80 -12.94 -0.48 8.73
CA ASN A 80 -13.80 -0.50 7.55
C ASN A 80 -15.20 0.07 7.82
N LYS A 81 -15.76 -0.17 9.00
CA LYS A 81 -17.03 0.44 9.40
C LYS A 81 -16.91 1.96 9.56
N TRP A 82 -15.79 2.39 10.14
CA TRP A 82 -15.50 3.83 10.28
C TRP A 82 -15.29 4.49 8.92
N VAL A 83 -14.53 3.86 8.01
CA VAL A 83 -14.34 4.37 6.64
C VAL A 83 -15.67 4.49 5.91
N ALA A 84 -16.56 3.50 6.03
CA ALA A 84 -17.89 3.53 5.42
C ALA A 84 -18.80 4.64 5.99
N GLU A 85 -18.58 5.07 7.23
CA GLU A 85 -19.39 6.12 7.89
C GLU A 85 -18.81 7.53 7.70
N TYR A 86 -17.47 7.66 7.70
CA TYR A 86 -16.77 8.94 7.76
C TYR A 86 -15.78 9.17 6.61
N GLY A 87 -15.47 8.12 5.84
CA GLY A 87 -14.59 8.20 4.67
C GLY A 87 -15.27 8.88 3.49
N SER A 88 -14.48 9.43 2.58
CA SER A 88 -14.97 9.83 1.27
C SER A 88 -14.86 8.63 0.34
N ASP A 89 -15.97 8.22 -0.27
CA ASP A 89 -16.05 7.03 -1.12
C ASP A 89 -15.11 7.10 -2.32
N ASP A 90 -14.78 8.32 -2.79
CA ASP A 90 -14.02 8.55 -4.02
C ASP A 90 -12.57 9.02 -3.78
N ASP A 91 -12.23 9.47 -2.57
CA ASP A 91 -10.97 10.18 -2.30
C ASP A 91 -10.03 9.44 -1.35
N TYR A 92 -10.37 8.23 -0.92
CA TYR A 92 -9.58 7.46 0.03
C TYR A 92 -9.54 5.98 -0.27
N ALA A 93 -8.34 5.43 -0.20
CA ALA A 93 -8.11 3.99 -0.20
C ALA A 93 -6.97 3.64 0.77
N TYR A 94 -6.91 2.39 1.18
CA TYR A 94 -5.76 1.87 1.91
C TYR A 94 -5.45 0.43 1.54
N GLY A 95 -4.24 0.00 1.84
CA GLY A 95 -3.81 -1.38 1.68
C GLY A 95 -2.85 -1.80 2.78
N VAL A 96 -2.89 -3.07 3.14
CA VAL A 96 -1.95 -3.69 4.08
C VAL A 96 -1.15 -4.75 3.36
N TYR A 97 0.17 -4.66 3.42
CA TYR A 97 1.10 -5.51 2.71
C TYR A 97 1.93 -6.32 3.70
N PHE A 98 1.96 -7.63 3.51
CA PHE A 98 2.66 -8.59 4.36
C PHE A 98 3.86 -9.15 3.60
N PRO A 99 5.11 -8.92 4.06
CA PRO A 99 6.30 -9.44 3.38
C PRO A 99 6.29 -10.97 3.37
N GLN A 100 6.64 -11.54 2.22
CA GLN A 100 6.83 -12.99 2.03
C GLN A 100 8.32 -13.37 2.02
N TYR A 101 9.14 -12.56 2.68
CA TYR A 101 10.58 -12.68 2.83
C TYR A 101 10.98 -12.20 4.23
N GLU A 102 12.24 -12.37 4.61
CA GLU A 102 12.75 -11.84 5.89
C GLU A 102 12.84 -10.30 5.78
N ALA A 103 12.01 -9.61 6.55
CA ALA A 103 11.90 -8.16 6.61
C ALA A 103 12.02 -7.66 8.06
N GLU A 104 12.37 -6.39 8.23
CA GLU A 104 12.43 -5.76 9.56
C GLU A 104 11.04 -5.47 10.12
N GLN A 105 10.06 -5.25 9.23
CA GLN A 105 8.65 -5.00 9.58
C GLN A 105 7.78 -6.23 9.35
N ASP A 106 6.77 -6.41 10.19
CA ASP A 106 5.76 -7.46 10.03
C ASP A 106 4.75 -7.13 8.91
N PHE A 107 4.44 -5.84 8.74
CA PHE A 107 3.58 -5.37 7.65
C PHE A 107 3.80 -3.88 7.34
N LEU A 108 3.40 -3.48 6.12
CA LEU A 108 3.26 -2.09 5.71
C LEU A 108 1.78 -1.72 5.64
N TRP A 109 1.44 -0.54 6.12
CA TRP A 109 0.13 0.07 5.92
C TRP A 109 0.28 1.28 5.02
N LEU A 110 -0.41 1.28 3.89
CA LEU A 110 -0.43 2.38 2.94
C LEU A 110 -1.81 3.02 2.92
N ASN A 111 -1.82 4.35 2.96
CA ASN A 111 -3.00 5.17 2.75
C ASN A 111 -2.83 5.94 1.45
N TRP A 112 -3.87 5.99 0.65
CA TRP A 112 -3.92 6.80 -0.56
C TRP A 112 -5.09 7.76 -0.47
N HIS A 113 -4.85 9.02 -0.83
CA HIS A 113 -5.84 10.09 -0.86
C HIS A 113 -5.76 10.79 -2.21
N GLY A 114 -6.88 11.28 -2.73
CA GLY A 114 -6.93 11.96 -4.01
C GLY A 114 -5.94 13.13 -4.12
N ASP A 115 -5.69 13.82 -3.01
CA ASP A 115 -4.67 14.86 -2.87
C ASP A 115 -4.26 15.09 -1.40
N MET A 116 -3.36 16.07 -1.18
CA MET A 116 -2.89 16.44 0.18
C MET A 116 -3.96 17.10 1.05
N ASP A 117 -4.94 17.78 0.45
CA ASP A 117 -6.02 18.42 1.19
C ASP A 117 -7.03 17.37 1.67
N SER A 118 -7.38 16.38 0.85
CA SER A 118 -8.18 15.24 1.27
C SER A 118 -7.47 14.37 2.30
N MET A 119 -6.15 14.16 2.20
CA MET A 119 -5.37 13.51 3.25
C MET A 119 -5.48 14.26 4.59
N LYS A 120 -5.33 15.58 4.58
CA LYS A 120 -5.44 16.39 5.79
C LYS A 120 -6.84 16.30 6.40
N ALA A 121 -7.89 16.42 5.58
CA ALA A 121 -9.28 16.33 6.04
C ALA A 121 -9.59 14.95 6.63
N GLY A 122 -9.14 13.87 5.99
CA GLY A 122 -9.26 12.50 6.49
C GLY A 122 -8.56 12.30 7.84
N ASN A 123 -7.35 12.83 7.99
CA ASN A 123 -6.61 12.76 9.26
C ASN A 123 -7.29 13.57 10.38
N GLU A 124 -7.87 14.73 10.08
CA GLU A 124 -8.66 15.52 11.04
C GLU A 124 -9.91 14.74 11.48
N SER A 125 -10.66 14.16 10.54
CA SER A 125 -11.82 13.31 10.84
C SER A 125 -11.44 12.10 11.70
N TRP A 126 -10.34 11.43 11.38
CA TRP A 126 -9.79 10.32 12.17
C TRP A 126 -9.43 10.74 13.59
N ALA A 127 -8.78 11.89 13.73
CA ALA A 127 -8.42 12.42 15.06
C ALA A 127 -9.64 12.73 15.93
N GLU A 128 -10.77 13.14 15.34
CA GLU A 128 -12.00 13.44 16.06
C GLU A 128 -12.83 12.20 16.40
N THR A 129 -12.96 11.26 15.47
CA THR A 129 -13.96 10.18 15.55
C THR A 129 -13.35 8.78 15.65
N GLY A 130 -12.06 8.59 15.27
CA GLY A 130 -11.39 7.29 15.19
C GLY A 130 -10.68 6.83 16.48
N GLN A 131 -10.71 7.60 17.57
CA GLN A 131 -9.87 7.38 18.76
C GLN A 131 -10.00 5.99 19.40
N SER A 132 -11.22 5.43 19.47
CA SER A 132 -11.43 4.10 20.05
C SER A 132 -10.85 2.98 19.18
N ILE A 133 -10.86 3.16 17.86
CA ILE A 133 -10.31 2.22 16.90
C ILE A 133 -8.78 2.33 16.91
N GLN A 134 -8.26 3.56 16.96
CA GLN A 134 -6.82 3.83 17.10
C GLN A 134 -6.23 3.15 18.36
N ALA A 135 -6.96 3.14 19.46
CA ALA A 135 -6.52 2.42 20.67
C ALA A 135 -6.34 0.92 20.40
N GLY A 136 -7.26 0.27 19.67
CA GLY A 136 -7.14 -1.12 19.27
C GLY A 136 -5.93 -1.38 18.36
N PHE A 137 -5.66 -0.48 17.41
CA PHE A 137 -4.45 -0.58 16.59
C PHE A 137 -3.17 -0.44 17.44
N ASN A 138 -3.13 0.51 18.36
CA ASN A 138 -1.98 0.73 19.26
C ASN A 138 -1.72 -0.46 20.20
N GLU A 139 -2.77 -1.21 20.59
CA GLU A 139 -2.63 -2.45 21.35
C GLU A 139 -2.08 -3.59 20.47
N THR A 140 -2.33 -3.56 19.17
CA THR A 140 -1.99 -4.64 18.24
C THR A 140 -0.60 -4.47 17.64
N ALA A 141 -0.21 -3.27 17.27
CA ALA A 141 1.04 -3.00 16.60
C ALA A 141 1.64 -1.65 16.98
N THR A 142 2.95 -1.56 16.84
CA THR A 142 3.71 -0.30 16.89
C THR A 142 4.16 0.03 15.47
N CYS A 143 3.84 1.24 15.01
CA CYS A 143 4.18 1.69 13.67
C CYS A 143 5.10 2.91 13.70
N THR A 144 5.98 3.01 12.70
CA THR A 144 6.82 4.18 12.40
C THR A 144 6.25 4.89 11.16
N GLY A 145 6.35 6.20 11.13
CA GLY A 145 5.77 7.02 10.06
C GLY A 145 4.56 7.84 10.55
N PRO A 146 3.66 8.31 9.64
CA PRO A 146 3.71 8.03 8.21
C PRO A 146 4.79 8.82 7.47
N ASP A 147 5.45 8.16 6.53
CA ASP A 147 6.18 8.85 5.46
C ASP A 147 5.16 9.27 4.39
N ILE A 148 5.21 10.54 4.00
CA ILE A 148 4.21 11.13 3.10
C ILE A 148 4.85 11.48 1.77
N TYR A 149 4.21 11.07 0.67
CA TYR A 149 4.66 11.26 -0.70
C TYR A 149 3.57 11.89 -1.56
N ASN A 150 3.99 12.77 -2.50
CA ASN A 150 3.19 13.04 -3.69
C ASN A 150 3.46 11.94 -4.71
N SER A 151 2.44 11.24 -5.11
CA SER A 151 2.50 10.10 -6.01
C SER A 151 1.84 10.44 -7.34
N ALA A 152 2.27 9.78 -8.41
CA ALA A 152 1.64 9.90 -9.71
C ALA A 152 1.57 8.53 -10.37
N GLU A 153 0.49 8.28 -11.08
CA GLU A 153 0.39 7.13 -11.95
C GLU A 153 1.33 7.31 -13.15
N ILE A 154 2.21 6.34 -13.38
CA ILE A 154 3.14 6.34 -14.52
C ILE A 154 2.70 5.38 -15.61
N TYR A 155 1.87 4.39 -15.29
CA TYR A 155 1.34 3.41 -16.21
C TYR A 155 0.08 2.74 -15.66
N SER A 156 -0.96 2.59 -16.48
CA SER A 156 -2.15 1.80 -16.17
C SER A 156 -2.42 0.75 -17.23
N THR A 157 -2.79 -0.43 -16.81
CA THR A 157 -3.28 -1.50 -17.70
C THR A 157 -4.78 -1.38 -17.99
N GLN A 158 -5.45 -0.43 -17.35
CA GLN A 158 -6.87 -0.18 -17.60
C GLN A 158 -7.01 0.52 -18.95
N THR A 159 -7.53 -0.18 -19.93
CA THR A 159 -7.93 0.42 -21.21
C THR A 159 -9.26 1.12 -21.00
N SER A 160 -9.24 2.44 -21.13
CA SER A 160 -10.45 3.28 -21.24
C SER A 160 -11.39 2.84 -22.37
#